data_610d35444aed6af65518c4e00f8a13dd
#
_entry.id   610d35444aed6af65518c4e00f8a13dd
#
_cell.length_a   1.000
_cell.length_b   1.000
_cell.length_c   1.000
_cell.angle_alpha   90.00
_cell.angle_beta   90.00
_cell.angle_gamma   90.00
#
_symmetry.space_group_name_H-M   'P 1'
#
loop_
_entity.id
_entity.type
_entity.pdbx_description
1 polymer ?
#
loop_
_entity_poly.entity_id
_entity_poly.type
_entity_poly.pdbx_seq_one_letter_code
_entity_poly.pdbx_strand_id
1 'polypeptide(L)'
;MAESRQRRDNLYNSANLIGMAVGLYLLLGQLLQAALSAALGANLPGAGAANPAGIPVWAAMLLNCLATCVNLALPLFCLRRWARPLGLPRRPLRPPSRQAALLGIPLFLCYTTLCSALSNLVRILLGFGGYTPPAAVRLPDSAGGLALAFVAICVLPAVLEELFFRGAIQGILAPYGDWFSIIVTSALFALLHSDLSQLPSIFALSLFLGYVAAVTKNVGNSILLHFVNNVSSFLLLWSQQQMDGTNAVGLSAILFTLYFGAGLLALAALIRRGGAKKLPRYPTRKNRMGRTERILSAPVFVFMLLILILTAILEYFR
;
A
#
# COMPACT_ATOMS: atom_id res chain seq x y z
N MET A 1 4.70 -15.87 34.27
CA MET A 1 3.42 -15.13 34.25
C MET A 1 3.61 -13.62 34.02
N ALA A 2 4.52 -12.94 34.70
CA ALA A 2 4.79 -11.49 34.51
C ALA A 2 5.19 -11.11 33.08
N GLU A 3 6.13 -11.84 32.46
CA GLU A 3 6.58 -11.57 31.08
C GLU A 3 5.46 -11.74 30.04
N SER A 4 4.56 -12.69 30.24
CA SER A 4 3.40 -12.89 29.34
C SER A 4 2.35 -11.81 29.51
N ARG A 5 2.21 -11.21 30.68
CA ARG A 5 1.33 -10.08 30.96
C ARG A 5 1.92 -8.82 30.32
N GLN A 6 3.19 -8.54 30.52
CA GLN A 6 3.88 -7.40 29.94
C GLN A 6 3.85 -7.43 28.39
N ARG A 7 4.02 -8.59 27.75
CA ARG A 7 3.85 -8.73 26.30
C ARG A 7 2.43 -8.42 25.83
N ARG A 8 1.41 -8.82 26.59
CA ARG A 8 0.01 -8.53 26.24
C ARG A 8 -0.29 -7.04 26.35
N ASP A 9 0.19 -6.40 27.40
CA ASP A 9 0.00 -4.97 27.63
C ASP A 9 0.75 -4.14 26.55
N ASN A 10 1.93 -4.60 26.12
CA ASN A 10 2.64 -4.01 25.00
C ASN A 10 1.89 -4.15 23.67
N LEU A 11 1.20 -5.25 23.38
CA LEU A 11 0.38 -5.39 22.16
C LEU A 11 -0.81 -4.44 22.16
N TYR A 12 -1.51 -4.30 23.30
CA TYR A 12 -2.59 -3.34 23.47
C TYR A 12 -2.12 -1.90 23.22
N ASN A 13 -1.02 -1.50 23.85
CA ASN A 13 -0.43 -0.17 23.65
C ASN A 13 0.06 0.03 22.21
N SER A 14 0.70 -0.98 21.62
CA SER A 14 1.14 -0.94 20.21
C SER A 14 -0.04 -0.75 19.26
N ALA A 15 -1.16 -1.43 19.50
CA ALA A 15 -2.37 -1.30 18.69
C ALA A 15 -2.94 0.12 18.77
N ASN A 16 -3.05 0.71 19.95
CA ASN A 16 -3.50 2.09 20.11
C ASN A 16 -2.55 3.10 19.43
N LEU A 17 -1.22 2.90 19.52
CA LEU A 17 -0.27 3.76 18.81
C LEU A 17 -0.41 3.65 17.28
N ILE A 18 -0.64 2.44 16.77
CA ILE A 18 -0.90 2.22 15.35
C ILE A 18 -2.22 2.91 14.95
N GLY A 19 -3.28 2.75 15.75
CA GLY A 19 -4.56 3.43 15.54
C GLY A 19 -4.39 4.96 15.49
N MET A 20 -3.64 5.55 16.43
CA MET A 20 -3.35 6.98 16.44
C MET A 20 -2.58 7.44 15.19
N ALA A 21 -1.58 6.66 14.74
CA ALA A 21 -0.81 7.00 13.55
C ALA A 21 -1.65 6.89 12.27
N VAL A 22 -2.50 5.88 12.16
CA VAL A 22 -3.45 5.73 11.05
C VAL A 22 -4.50 6.86 11.08
N GLY A 23 -5.00 7.22 12.26
CA GLY A 23 -5.92 8.35 12.43
C GLY A 23 -5.29 9.68 12.02
N LEU A 24 -4.03 9.91 12.40
CA LEU A 24 -3.29 11.09 11.98
C LEU A 24 -3.10 11.14 10.47
N TYR A 25 -2.78 9.98 9.84
CA TYR A 25 -2.69 9.86 8.39
C TYR A 25 -4.00 10.24 7.69
N LEU A 26 -5.14 9.71 8.16
CA LEU A 26 -6.46 10.01 7.58
C LEU A 26 -6.83 11.48 7.76
N LEU A 27 -6.72 12.00 8.98
CA LEU A 27 -7.07 13.40 9.29
C LEU A 27 -6.21 14.37 8.48
N LEU A 28 -4.90 14.14 8.47
CA LEU A 28 -3.96 15.00 7.75
C LEU A 28 -4.20 14.93 6.24
N GLY A 29 -4.49 13.75 5.70
CA GLY A 29 -4.85 13.55 4.30
C GLY A 29 -6.08 14.36 3.89
N GLN A 30 -7.15 14.31 4.69
CA GLN A 30 -8.37 15.09 4.46
C GLN A 30 -8.12 16.60 4.54
N LEU A 31 -7.36 17.07 5.55
CA LEU A 31 -7.02 18.48 5.71
C LEU A 31 -6.16 19.00 4.55
N LEU A 32 -5.14 18.26 4.15
CA LEU A 32 -4.27 18.62 3.02
C LEU A 32 -5.05 18.62 1.70
N GLN A 33 -5.91 17.62 1.48
CA GLN A 33 -6.77 17.58 0.30
C GLN A 33 -7.74 18.75 0.26
N ALA A 34 -8.39 19.08 1.37
CA ALA A 34 -9.28 20.23 1.46
C ALA A 34 -8.55 21.55 1.22
N ALA A 35 -7.35 21.72 1.81
CA ALA A 35 -6.52 22.89 1.61
C ALA A 35 -6.06 23.05 0.13
N LEU A 36 -5.62 21.95 -0.50
CA LEU A 36 -5.26 21.95 -1.91
C LEU A 36 -6.46 22.26 -2.81
N SER A 37 -7.61 21.65 -2.55
CA SER A 37 -8.85 21.92 -3.30
C SER A 37 -9.29 23.38 -3.16
N ALA A 38 -9.19 23.97 -1.97
CA ALA A 38 -9.49 25.37 -1.75
C ALA A 38 -8.48 26.30 -2.45
N ALA A 39 -7.18 26.00 -2.39
CA ALA A 39 -6.14 26.81 -2.99
C ALA A 39 -6.12 26.74 -4.53
N LEU A 40 -6.46 25.58 -5.10
CA LEU A 40 -6.42 25.30 -6.54
C LEU A 40 -7.80 25.48 -7.21
N GLY A 41 -8.84 25.76 -6.43
CA GLY A 41 -10.19 26.01 -6.94
C GLY A 41 -10.86 24.76 -7.51
N ALA A 42 -10.98 23.70 -6.70
CA ALA A 42 -11.57 22.40 -7.02
C ALA A 42 -10.83 21.55 -8.08
N ASN A 43 -10.62 20.30 -7.74
CA ASN A 43 -10.02 19.22 -8.53
C ASN A 43 -8.54 19.39 -8.87
N LEU A 44 -7.73 18.64 -8.10
CA LEU A 44 -6.33 18.40 -8.39
C LEU A 44 -6.11 18.02 -9.86
N PRO A 45 -4.99 18.45 -10.48
CA PRO A 45 -4.66 18.08 -11.84
C PRO A 45 -4.56 16.56 -11.98
N GLY A 46 -5.38 16.03 -12.73
CA GLY A 46 -5.71 14.63 -12.97
C GLY A 46 -7.14 14.53 -13.43
N ALA A 47 -7.98 15.47 -13.09
CA ALA A 47 -9.39 15.50 -13.44
C ALA A 47 -9.72 16.56 -14.49
N GLY A 48 -8.95 16.78 -15.54
CA GLY A 48 -9.36 17.55 -16.74
C GLY A 48 -10.10 18.88 -16.54
N ALA A 49 -10.22 19.36 -15.31
CA ALA A 49 -10.94 20.58 -14.97
C ALA A 49 -10.04 21.81 -15.13
N ALA A 50 -10.61 22.89 -15.61
CA ALA A 50 -9.96 24.18 -15.63
C ALA A 50 -9.37 24.49 -14.24
N ASN A 51 -8.12 24.88 -14.21
CA ASN A 51 -7.45 25.37 -13.02
C ASN A 51 -7.84 26.86 -12.85
N PRO A 52 -8.89 27.18 -12.05
CA PRO A 52 -9.39 28.54 -11.95
C PRO A 52 -8.40 29.49 -11.29
N ALA A 53 -7.42 28.98 -10.57
CA ALA A 53 -6.36 29.76 -9.95
C ALA A 53 -5.20 30.09 -10.92
N GLY A 54 -5.21 29.57 -12.17
CA GLY A 54 -4.15 29.81 -13.15
C GLY A 54 -2.77 29.26 -12.75
N ILE A 55 -2.70 28.36 -11.77
CA ILE A 55 -1.45 27.79 -11.28
C ILE A 55 -0.90 26.81 -12.33
N PRO A 56 0.37 26.88 -12.71
CA PRO A 56 0.96 25.93 -13.65
C PRO A 56 0.81 24.48 -13.17
N VAL A 57 0.51 23.54 -14.06
CA VAL A 57 0.30 22.11 -13.74
C VAL A 57 1.47 21.52 -12.95
N TRP A 58 2.71 21.88 -13.28
CA TRP A 58 3.88 21.42 -12.54
C TRP A 58 3.89 21.89 -11.07
N ALA A 59 3.43 23.12 -10.80
CA ALA A 59 3.39 23.67 -9.44
C ALA A 59 2.31 22.94 -8.60
N ALA A 60 1.14 22.68 -9.19
CA ALA A 60 0.09 21.90 -8.55
C ALA A 60 0.56 20.46 -8.26
N MET A 61 1.27 19.82 -9.20
CA MET A 61 1.88 18.51 -8.97
C MET A 61 2.94 18.54 -7.87
N LEU A 62 3.75 19.59 -7.82
CA LEU A 62 4.74 19.75 -6.73
C LEU A 62 4.06 19.88 -5.36
N LEU A 63 2.99 20.68 -5.28
CA LEU A 63 2.20 20.79 -4.04
C LEU A 63 1.61 19.44 -3.63
N ASN A 64 1.10 18.66 -4.57
CA ASN A 64 0.61 17.31 -4.30
C ASN A 64 1.73 16.37 -3.79
N CYS A 65 2.93 16.42 -4.38
CA CYS A 65 4.09 15.68 -3.90
C CYS A 65 4.43 16.07 -2.44
N LEU A 66 4.48 17.36 -2.14
CA LEU A 66 4.76 17.86 -0.79
C LEU A 66 3.68 17.43 0.20
N ALA A 67 2.40 17.53 -0.17
CA ALA A 67 1.29 17.04 0.65
C ALA A 67 1.39 15.53 0.92
N THR A 68 1.70 14.73 -0.09
CA THR A 68 1.92 13.28 0.06
C THR A 68 3.10 12.98 0.98
N CYS A 69 4.21 13.71 0.85
CA CYS A 69 5.35 13.58 1.75
C CYS A 69 4.96 13.87 3.20
N VAL A 70 4.26 14.98 3.45
CA VAL A 70 3.83 15.38 4.80
C VAL A 70 2.84 14.36 5.36
N ASN A 71 1.85 13.93 4.54
CA ASN A 71 0.81 13.00 4.94
C ASN A 71 1.35 11.62 5.37
N LEU A 72 2.44 11.15 4.79
CA LEU A 72 3.06 9.86 5.13
C LEU A 72 4.22 9.99 6.13
N ALA A 73 5.07 11.01 5.96
CA ALA A 73 6.26 11.16 6.80
C ALA A 73 5.93 11.57 8.24
N LEU A 74 4.92 12.42 8.46
CA LEU A 74 4.57 12.89 9.80
C LEU A 74 3.98 11.76 10.67
N PRO A 75 2.98 10.98 10.23
CA PRO A 75 2.51 9.82 10.99
C PRO A 75 3.60 8.76 11.24
N LEU A 76 4.47 8.51 10.25
CA LEU A 76 5.62 7.64 10.41
C LEU A 76 6.57 8.12 11.49
N PHE A 77 6.91 9.42 11.49
CA PHE A 77 7.75 10.03 12.51
C PHE A 77 7.11 9.93 13.91
N CYS A 78 5.84 10.31 14.01
CA CYS A 78 5.07 10.23 15.25
C CYS A 78 5.02 8.80 15.79
N LEU A 79 4.65 7.81 14.96
CA LEU A 79 4.61 6.41 15.35
C LEU A 79 5.97 5.92 15.86
N ARG A 80 7.04 6.26 15.15
CA ARG A 80 8.40 5.90 15.56
C ARG A 80 8.80 6.57 16.88
N ARG A 81 8.38 7.81 17.10
CA ARG A 81 8.67 8.56 18.35
C ARG A 81 7.90 7.98 19.53
N TRP A 82 6.62 7.67 19.34
CA TRP A 82 5.75 7.10 20.36
C TRP A 82 6.11 5.66 20.73
N ALA A 83 6.58 4.87 19.75
CA ALA A 83 6.98 3.48 19.97
C ALA A 83 8.33 3.33 20.68
N ARG A 84 9.18 4.39 20.74
CA ARG A 84 10.51 4.33 21.39
C ARG A 84 10.46 3.88 22.85
N PRO A 85 9.60 4.45 23.72
CA PRO A 85 9.56 4.07 25.13
C PRO A 85 9.16 2.61 25.36
N LEU A 86 8.47 1.99 24.40
CA LEU A 86 8.05 0.59 24.46
C LEU A 86 9.14 -0.38 23.98
N GLY A 87 10.30 0.10 23.53
CA GLY A 87 11.38 -0.73 23.00
C GLY A 87 10.97 -1.56 21.77
N LEU A 88 9.95 -1.10 21.00
CA LEU A 88 9.38 -1.88 19.92
C LEU A 88 10.32 -1.95 18.71
N PRO A 89 10.49 -3.12 18.09
CA PRO A 89 11.41 -3.34 16.99
C PRO A 89 10.94 -2.64 15.72
N ARG A 90 11.89 -2.36 14.84
CA ARG A 90 11.69 -1.84 13.49
C ARG A 90 12.33 -2.78 12.49
N ARG A 91 11.78 -2.87 11.31
CA ARG A 91 12.48 -3.56 10.23
C ARG A 91 13.53 -2.62 9.62
N PRO A 92 14.75 -3.10 9.37
CA PRO A 92 15.81 -2.28 8.79
C PRO A 92 15.52 -1.94 7.33
N LEU A 93 15.93 -0.74 6.92
CA LEU A 93 16.04 -0.34 5.52
C LEU A 93 17.47 -0.63 5.05
N ARG A 94 17.61 -1.50 4.07
CA ARG A 94 18.87 -1.85 3.40
C ARG A 94 18.66 -1.80 1.90
N PRO A 95 19.71 -1.66 1.09
CA PRO A 95 19.59 -1.80 -0.37
C PRO A 95 18.89 -3.11 -0.76
N PRO A 96 18.11 -3.11 -1.86
CA PRO A 96 17.47 -4.30 -2.37
C PRO A 96 18.50 -5.38 -2.72
N SER A 97 18.14 -6.64 -2.45
CA SER A 97 19.02 -7.78 -2.77
C SER A 97 18.90 -8.15 -4.26
N ARG A 98 19.98 -8.69 -4.83
CA ARG A 98 19.97 -9.23 -6.20
C ARG A 98 18.88 -10.29 -6.40
N GLN A 99 18.63 -11.11 -5.38
CA GLN A 99 17.58 -12.11 -5.44
C GLN A 99 16.18 -11.49 -5.52
N ALA A 100 15.92 -10.39 -4.79
CA ALA A 100 14.67 -9.65 -4.89
C ALA A 100 14.49 -9.03 -6.29
N ALA A 101 15.56 -8.53 -6.89
CA ALA A 101 15.51 -8.02 -8.26
C ALA A 101 15.26 -9.13 -9.29
N LEU A 102 16.05 -10.20 -9.27
CA LEU A 102 16.03 -11.21 -10.33
C LEU A 102 14.84 -12.18 -10.24
N LEU A 103 14.41 -12.55 -9.04
CA LEU A 103 13.30 -13.49 -8.83
C LEU A 103 12.05 -12.79 -8.30
N GLY A 104 12.23 -11.82 -7.42
CA GLY A 104 11.12 -11.11 -6.77
C GLY A 104 10.33 -10.26 -7.75
N ILE A 105 10.97 -9.49 -8.64
CA ILE A 105 10.28 -8.64 -9.62
C ILE A 105 9.40 -9.46 -10.56
N PRO A 106 9.90 -10.47 -11.30
CA PRO A 106 9.06 -11.25 -12.21
C PRO A 106 7.91 -11.98 -11.48
N LEU A 107 8.19 -12.57 -10.32
CA LEU A 107 7.16 -13.22 -9.50
C LEU A 107 6.09 -12.23 -9.04
N PHE A 108 6.51 -11.04 -8.62
CA PHE A 108 5.58 -10.02 -8.14
C PHE A 108 4.73 -9.45 -9.28
N LEU A 109 5.32 -9.15 -10.44
CA LEU A 109 4.56 -8.68 -11.61
C LEU A 109 3.54 -9.72 -12.10
N CYS A 110 3.91 -11.00 -12.14
CA CYS A 110 2.96 -12.08 -12.41
C CYS A 110 1.83 -12.10 -11.37
N TYR A 111 2.17 -12.01 -10.10
CA TYR A 111 1.20 -12.00 -9.01
C TYR A 111 0.25 -10.79 -9.08
N THR A 112 0.78 -9.59 -9.39
CA THR A 112 -0.05 -8.38 -9.54
C THR A 112 -0.96 -8.43 -10.76
N THR A 113 -0.55 -9.12 -11.82
CA THR A 113 -1.43 -9.41 -12.97
C THR A 113 -2.67 -10.22 -12.54
N LEU A 114 -2.48 -11.25 -11.70
CA LEU A 114 -3.59 -12.02 -11.11
C LEU A 114 -4.45 -11.17 -10.16
N CYS A 115 -3.82 -10.30 -9.36
CA CYS A 115 -4.54 -9.35 -8.51
C CYS A 115 -5.38 -8.36 -9.33
N SER A 116 -4.88 -7.88 -10.47
CA SER A 116 -5.63 -7.00 -11.38
C SER A 116 -6.84 -7.72 -11.99
N ALA A 117 -6.70 -8.99 -12.35
CA ALA A 117 -7.81 -9.80 -12.81
C ALA A 117 -8.88 -9.96 -11.71
N LEU A 118 -8.45 -10.16 -10.46
CA LEU A 118 -9.34 -10.21 -9.30
C LEU A 118 -10.10 -8.88 -9.11
N SER A 119 -9.41 -7.74 -9.18
CA SER A 119 -10.06 -6.41 -9.12
C SER A 119 -11.10 -6.23 -10.21
N ASN A 120 -10.78 -6.62 -11.44
CA ASN A 120 -11.72 -6.53 -12.55
C ASN A 120 -12.96 -7.41 -12.32
N LEU A 121 -12.78 -8.64 -11.84
CA LEU A 121 -13.90 -9.50 -11.47
C LEU A 121 -14.78 -8.88 -10.39
N VAL A 122 -14.18 -8.38 -9.31
CA VAL A 122 -14.91 -7.72 -8.22
C VAL A 122 -15.64 -6.49 -8.73
N ARG A 123 -15.02 -5.68 -9.58
CA ARG A 123 -15.65 -4.50 -10.20
C ARG A 123 -16.88 -4.86 -11.02
N ILE A 124 -16.80 -5.94 -11.81
CA ILE A 124 -17.94 -6.44 -12.60
C ILE A 124 -19.07 -6.88 -11.67
N LEU A 125 -18.76 -7.66 -10.63
CA LEU A 125 -19.76 -8.13 -9.66
C LEU A 125 -20.43 -6.99 -8.91
N LEU A 126 -19.67 -6.00 -8.45
CA LEU A 126 -20.19 -4.82 -7.78
C LEU A 126 -21.02 -3.94 -8.74
N GLY A 127 -20.63 -3.88 -10.03
CA GLY A 127 -21.35 -3.16 -11.06
C GLY A 127 -22.79 -3.63 -11.27
N PHE A 128 -23.08 -4.93 -11.06
CA PHE A 128 -24.46 -5.44 -11.06
C PHE A 128 -25.31 -4.82 -9.93
N GLY A 129 -24.68 -4.37 -8.83
CA GLY A 129 -25.32 -3.65 -7.73
C GLY A 129 -25.31 -2.12 -7.87
N GLY A 130 -24.86 -1.59 -9.03
CA GLY A 130 -24.83 -0.15 -9.29
C GLY A 130 -23.54 0.56 -8.86
N TYR A 131 -22.51 -0.17 -8.43
CA TYR A 131 -21.22 0.43 -8.07
C TYR A 131 -20.54 1.05 -9.28
N THR A 132 -20.11 2.29 -9.15
CA THR A 132 -19.28 3.00 -10.14
C THR A 132 -17.90 3.24 -9.55
N PRO A 133 -16.82 2.73 -10.18
CA PRO A 133 -15.48 2.96 -9.67
C PRO A 133 -15.11 4.44 -9.77
N PRO A 134 -14.20 4.93 -8.90
CA PRO A 134 -13.67 6.28 -9.00
C PRO A 134 -13.10 6.57 -10.40
N ALA A 135 -13.22 7.82 -10.84
CA ALA A 135 -12.69 8.25 -12.14
C ALA A 135 -11.17 8.00 -12.21
N ALA A 136 -10.70 7.53 -13.36
CA ALA A 136 -9.28 7.31 -13.58
C ALA A 136 -8.50 8.64 -13.48
N VAL A 137 -7.33 8.58 -12.85
CA VAL A 137 -6.41 9.72 -12.77
C VAL A 137 -5.93 10.08 -14.17
N ARG A 138 -6.02 11.37 -14.54
CA ARG A 138 -5.46 11.88 -15.79
C ARG A 138 -4.03 12.38 -15.54
N LEU A 139 -3.08 11.86 -16.32
CA LEU A 139 -1.69 12.31 -16.28
C LEU A 139 -1.54 13.65 -17.03
N PRO A 140 -0.63 14.53 -16.58
CA PRO A 140 -0.33 15.77 -17.29
C PRO A 140 0.31 15.52 -18.67
N ASP A 141 0.00 16.39 -19.63
CA ASP A 141 0.58 16.31 -20.98
C ASP A 141 1.98 16.94 -21.06
N SER A 142 2.34 17.84 -20.12
CA SER A 142 3.66 18.48 -20.10
C SER A 142 4.73 17.56 -19.51
N ALA A 143 5.95 17.55 -20.08
CA ALA A 143 7.05 16.72 -19.61
C ALA A 143 7.38 16.96 -18.12
N GLY A 144 7.39 18.21 -17.65
CA GLY A 144 7.62 18.52 -16.24
C GLY A 144 6.52 18.00 -15.31
N GLY A 145 5.25 18.16 -15.75
CA GLY A 145 4.10 17.62 -15.03
C GLY A 145 4.13 16.09 -14.97
N LEU A 146 4.45 15.43 -16.09
CA LEU A 146 4.57 13.98 -16.18
C LEU A 146 5.69 13.44 -15.26
N ALA A 147 6.85 14.11 -15.22
CA ALA A 147 7.95 13.75 -14.33
C ALA A 147 7.53 13.86 -12.85
N LEU A 148 6.83 14.93 -12.47
CA LEU A 148 6.33 15.10 -11.11
C LEU A 148 5.21 14.10 -10.78
N ALA A 149 4.33 13.80 -11.74
CA ALA A 149 3.32 12.74 -11.58
C ALA A 149 3.97 11.36 -11.38
N PHE A 150 5.04 11.05 -12.11
CA PHE A 150 5.83 9.83 -11.89
C PHE A 150 6.40 9.76 -10.47
N VAL A 151 6.96 10.85 -9.97
CA VAL A 151 7.45 10.92 -8.58
C VAL A 151 6.30 10.73 -7.59
N ALA A 152 5.16 11.42 -7.79
CA ALA A 152 4.00 11.35 -6.89
C ALA A 152 3.34 9.98 -6.85
N ILE A 153 3.27 9.28 -7.97
CA ILE A 153 2.55 8.00 -8.12
C ILE A 153 3.47 6.80 -7.92
N CYS A 154 4.73 6.87 -8.41
CA CYS A 154 5.61 5.71 -8.38
C CYS A 154 6.60 5.74 -7.23
N VAL A 155 7.28 6.88 -7.01
CA VAL A 155 8.42 6.94 -6.08
C VAL A 155 7.97 7.15 -4.65
N LEU A 156 7.22 8.22 -4.40
CA LEU A 156 6.82 8.61 -3.04
C LEU A 156 6.02 7.54 -2.32
N PRO A 157 4.94 6.97 -2.92
CA PRO A 157 4.18 5.91 -2.26
C PRO A 157 5.04 4.67 -1.99
N ALA A 158 5.80 4.20 -2.99
CA ALA A 158 6.64 3.02 -2.82
C ALA A 158 7.64 3.14 -1.66
N VAL A 159 8.21 4.33 -1.44
CA VAL A 159 9.16 4.55 -0.35
C VAL A 159 8.44 4.78 0.98
N LEU A 160 7.55 5.75 1.02
CA LEU A 160 6.97 6.23 2.28
C LEU A 160 5.96 5.24 2.87
N GLU A 161 5.13 4.61 2.03
CA GLU A 161 4.18 3.61 2.49
C GLU A 161 4.89 2.34 2.98
N GLU A 162 5.94 1.87 2.28
CA GLU A 162 6.69 0.72 2.76
C GLU A 162 7.42 1.01 4.07
N LEU A 163 7.95 2.22 4.25
CA LEU A 163 8.54 2.63 5.52
C LEU A 163 7.51 2.71 6.65
N PHE A 164 6.30 3.15 6.36
CA PHE A 164 5.22 3.25 7.34
C PHE A 164 4.64 1.86 7.67
N PHE A 165 4.22 1.11 6.63
CA PHE A 165 3.55 -0.17 6.85
C PHE A 165 4.52 -1.30 7.19
N ARG A 166 5.57 -1.54 6.38
CA ARG A 166 6.49 -2.68 6.58
C ARG A 166 7.59 -2.33 7.56
N GLY A 167 8.09 -1.11 7.52
CA GLY A 167 9.14 -0.63 8.42
C GLY A 167 8.65 -0.42 9.85
N ALA A 168 7.55 0.31 10.02
CA ALA A 168 7.05 0.67 11.35
C ALA A 168 5.94 -0.28 11.82
N ILE A 169 4.75 -0.30 11.21
CA ILE A 169 3.59 -1.06 11.73
C ILE A 169 3.89 -2.56 11.79
N GLN A 170 4.32 -3.16 10.68
CA GLN A 170 4.65 -4.60 10.64
C GLN A 170 5.83 -4.93 11.55
N GLY A 171 6.83 -4.01 11.66
CA GLY A 171 7.95 -4.14 12.58
C GLY A 171 7.49 -4.21 14.04
N ILE A 172 6.62 -3.30 14.45
CA ILE A 172 6.02 -3.23 15.80
C ILE A 172 5.23 -4.51 16.13
N LEU A 173 4.51 -5.07 15.14
CA LEU A 173 3.68 -6.26 15.32
C LEU A 173 4.47 -7.58 15.17
N ALA A 174 5.67 -7.56 14.59
CA ALA A 174 6.46 -8.78 14.33
C ALA A 174 6.75 -9.64 15.57
N PRO A 175 7.00 -9.11 16.79
CA PRO A 175 7.19 -9.91 18.00
C PRO A 175 5.99 -10.78 18.38
N TYR A 176 4.82 -10.47 17.85
CA TYR A 176 3.57 -11.21 18.08
C TYR A 176 3.28 -12.27 17.02
N GLY A 177 4.15 -12.40 16.03
CA GLY A 177 4.13 -13.39 14.96
C GLY A 177 4.15 -12.79 13.58
N ASP A 178 4.99 -13.33 12.69
CA ASP A 178 5.17 -12.77 11.35
C ASP A 178 3.86 -12.77 10.55
N TRP A 179 3.14 -13.89 10.49
CA TRP A 179 1.85 -13.94 9.78
C TRP A 179 0.79 -13.02 10.39
N PHE A 180 0.75 -12.90 11.72
CA PHE A 180 -0.15 -11.96 12.38
C PHE A 180 0.18 -10.52 11.96
N SER A 181 1.46 -10.14 12.00
CA SER A 181 1.91 -8.81 11.61
C SER A 181 1.65 -8.52 10.13
N ILE A 182 1.86 -9.49 9.24
CA ILE A 182 1.60 -9.38 7.81
C ILE A 182 0.10 -9.15 7.56
N ILE A 183 -0.77 -10.00 8.10
CA ILE A 183 -2.22 -9.93 7.85
C ILE A 183 -2.81 -8.62 8.36
N VAL A 184 -2.49 -8.22 9.61
CA VAL A 184 -3.02 -6.97 10.18
C VAL A 184 -2.54 -5.75 9.39
N THR A 185 -1.25 -5.69 9.06
CA THR A 185 -0.69 -4.58 8.29
C THR A 185 -1.27 -4.52 6.88
N SER A 186 -1.50 -5.68 6.24
CA SER A 186 -2.07 -5.75 4.90
C SER A 186 -3.55 -5.35 4.89
N ALA A 187 -4.30 -5.70 5.92
CA ALA A 187 -5.69 -5.26 6.07
C ALA A 187 -5.78 -3.72 6.22
N LEU A 188 -4.95 -3.13 7.08
CA LEU A 188 -4.89 -1.67 7.23
C LEU A 188 -4.49 -0.98 5.93
N PHE A 189 -3.48 -1.54 5.23
CA PHE A 189 -3.03 -1.00 3.95
C PHE A 189 -4.13 -1.01 2.89
N ALA A 190 -4.86 -2.12 2.76
CA ALA A 190 -5.95 -2.23 1.80
C ALA A 190 -7.11 -1.27 2.12
N LEU A 191 -7.54 -1.21 3.37
CA LEU A 191 -8.65 -0.36 3.80
C LEU A 191 -8.39 1.14 3.60
N LEU A 192 -7.12 1.56 3.53
CA LEU A 192 -6.75 2.96 3.26
C LEU A 192 -6.87 3.35 1.78
N HIS A 193 -7.10 2.41 0.86
CA HIS A 193 -7.14 2.68 -0.58
C HIS A 193 -8.54 3.04 -1.12
N SER A 194 -9.57 3.07 -0.27
CA SER A 194 -10.93 3.57 -0.56
C SER A 194 -11.69 2.95 -1.75
N ASP A 195 -11.05 2.41 -2.77
CA ASP A 195 -11.72 1.75 -3.92
C ASP A 195 -12.13 0.32 -3.54
N LEU A 196 -13.43 0.12 -3.34
CA LEU A 196 -13.99 -1.16 -2.91
C LEU A 196 -13.68 -2.30 -3.88
N SER A 197 -13.63 -2.03 -5.19
CA SER A 197 -13.31 -3.03 -6.20
C SER A 197 -11.86 -3.51 -6.12
N GLN A 198 -10.97 -2.68 -5.61
CA GLN A 198 -9.55 -2.98 -5.48
C GLN A 198 -9.17 -3.58 -4.12
N LEU A 199 -10.02 -3.49 -3.09
CA LEU A 199 -9.69 -3.97 -1.74
C LEU A 199 -9.12 -5.39 -1.69
N PRO A 200 -9.73 -6.41 -2.32
CA PRO A 200 -9.21 -7.77 -2.26
C PRO A 200 -7.84 -7.92 -2.91
N SER A 201 -7.62 -7.25 -4.04
CA SER A 201 -6.35 -7.32 -4.77
C SER A 201 -5.24 -6.55 -4.07
N ILE A 202 -5.54 -5.36 -3.51
CA ILE A 202 -4.58 -4.59 -2.73
C ILE A 202 -4.21 -5.33 -1.44
N PHE A 203 -5.17 -5.99 -0.79
CA PHE A 203 -4.89 -6.86 0.34
C PHE A 203 -3.95 -8.00 -0.05
N ALA A 204 -4.23 -8.70 -1.14
CA ALA A 204 -3.39 -9.77 -1.65
C ALA A 204 -1.98 -9.29 -2.01
N LEU A 205 -1.87 -8.17 -2.76
CA LEU A 205 -0.60 -7.52 -3.09
C LEU A 205 0.19 -7.17 -1.83
N SER A 206 -0.48 -6.59 -0.84
CA SER A 206 0.13 -6.22 0.44
C SER A 206 0.62 -7.42 1.24
N LEU A 207 -0.07 -8.56 1.19
CA LEU A 207 0.40 -9.83 1.78
C LEU A 207 1.75 -10.26 1.18
N PHE A 208 1.91 -10.16 -0.14
CA PHE A 208 3.17 -10.52 -0.80
C PHE A 208 4.32 -9.60 -0.36
N LEU A 209 4.11 -8.28 -0.37
CA LEU A 209 5.11 -7.30 0.09
C LEU A 209 5.47 -7.52 1.56
N GLY A 210 4.47 -7.76 2.41
CA GLY A 210 4.64 -8.07 3.82
C GLY A 210 5.44 -9.36 4.05
N TYR A 211 5.16 -10.40 3.26
CA TYR A 211 5.92 -11.65 3.29
C TYR A 211 7.38 -11.42 2.90
N VAL A 212 7.64 -10.71 1.79
CA VAL A 212 9.01 -10.40 1.35
C VAL A 212 9.77 -9.61 2.41
N ALA A 213 9.17 -8.57 2.99
CA ALA A 213 9.77 -7.79 4.07
C ALA A 213 10.08 -8.65 5.31
N ALA A 214 9.20 -9.62 5.64
CA ALA A 214 9.37 -10.54 6.78
C ALA A 214 10.51 -11.53 6.56
N VAL A 215 10.50 -12.23 5.42
CA VAL A 215 11.46 -13.28 5.09
C VAL A 215 12.87 -12.71 4.89
N THR A 216 12.98 -11.56 4.25
CA THR A 216 14.28 -10.93 3.97
C THR A 216 14.77 -10.04 5.11
N LYS A 217 13.90 -9.71 6.08
CA LYS A 217 14.14 -8.72 7.13
C LYS A 217 14.68 -7.39 6.57
N ASN A 218 14.18 -7.00 5.39
CA ASN A 218 14.63 -5.81 4.67
C ASN A 218 13.46 -5.12 3.96
N VAL A 219 13.17 -3.88 4.35
CA VAL A 219 12.11 -3.05 3.73
C VAL A 219 12.50 -2.62 2.30
N GLY A 220 13.78 -2.47 2.00
CA GLY A 220 14.23 -2.09 0.67
C GLY A 220 13.82 -3.07 -0.44
N ASN A 221 13.66 -4.36 -0.12
CA ASN A 221 13.15 -5.34 -1.08
C ASN A 221 11.66 -5.11 -1.38
N SER A 222 10.84 -4.78 -0.39
CA SER A 222 9.42 -4.46 -0.63
C SER A 222 9.25 -3.10 -1.32
N ILE A 223 10.10 -2.10 -1.01
CA ILE A 223 10.14 -0.82 -1.74
C ILE A 223 10.41 -1.05 -3.23
N LEU A 224 11.42 -1.86 -3.58
CA LEU A 224 11.74 -2.18 -4.97
C LEU A 224 10.52 -2.79 -5.70
N LEU A 225 9.89 -3.79 -5.10
CA LEU A 225 8.76 -4.48 -5.71
C LEU A 225 7.54 -3.55 -5.85
N HIS A 226 7.25 -2.77 -4.82
CA HIS A 226 6.16 -1.79 -4.85
C HIS A 226 6.40 -0.71 -5.91
N PHE A 227 7.62 -0.18 -5.99
CA PHE A 227 8.02 0.78 -7.02
C PHE A 227 7.81 0.22 -8.44
N VAL A 228 8.27 -1.01 -8.70
CA VAL A 228 8.11 -1.65 -10.02
C VAL A 228 6.63 -1.86 -10.36
N ASN A 229 5.80 -2.22 -9.39
CA ASN A 229 4.34 -2.31 -9.58
C ASN A 229 3.74 -0.95 -9.97
N ASN A 230 4.11 0.10 -9.26
CA ASN A 230 3.59 1.45 -9.53
C ASN A 230 4.06 1.97 -10.90
N VAL A 231 5.31 1.68 -11.29
CA VAL A 231 5.82 1.99 -12.64
C VAL A 231 5.02 1.24 -13.70
N SER A 232 4.73 -0.06 -13.49
CA SER A 232 3.90 -0.83 -14.42
C SER A 232 2.49 -0.23 -14.56
N SER A 233 1.85 0.12 -13.45
CA SER A 233 0.54 0.76 -13.45
C SER A 233 0.56 2.14 -14.11
N PHE A 234 1.62 2.92 -13.88
CA PHE A 234 1.82 4.23 -14.51
C PHE A 234 1.97 4.12 -16.04
N LEU A 235 2.76 3.15 -16.52
CA LEU A 235 2.93 2.89 -17.95
C LEU A 235 1.62 2.48 -18.62
N LEU A 236 0.82 1.63 -17.96
CA LEU A 236 -0.49 1.23 -18.46
C LEU A 236 -1.47 2.43 -18.51
N LEU A 237 -1.49 3.26 -17.47
CA LEU A 237 -2.30 4.47 -17.43
C LEU A 237 -1.88 5.45 -18.53
N TRP A 238 -0.58 5.69 -18.68
CA TRP A 238 -0.03 6.54 -19.72
C TRP A 238 -0.38 6.04 -21.11
N SER A 239 -0.25 4.74 -21.36
CA SER A 239 -0.57 4.15 -22.67
C SER A 239 -2.06 4.31 -23.03
N GLN A 240 -2.95 4.15 -22.04
CA GLN A 240 -4.39 4.35 -22.24
C GLN A 240 -4.77 5.79 -22.57
N GLN A 241 -3.95 6.77 -22.18
CA GLN A 241 -4.21 8.19 -22.47
C GLN A 241 -3.56 8.68 -23.77
N GLN A 242 -2.42 8.07 -24.17
CA GLN A 242 -1.63 8.54 -25.32
C GLN A 242 -1.84 7.73 -26.57
N MET A 243 -2.31 6.50 -26.45
CA MET A 243 -2.52 5.57 -27.56
C MET A 243 -4.01 5.44 -27.91
N ASP A 244 -4.32 5.08 -29.14
CA ASP A 244 -5.67 4.64 -29.45
C ASP A 244 -6.02 3.34 -28.69
N GLY A 245 -7.32 3.07 -28.52
CA GLY A 245 -7.79 1.97 -27.69
C GLY A 245 -7.24 0.60 -28.10
N THR A 246 -7.04 0.36 -29.40
CA THR A 246 -6.50 -0.91 -29.93
C THR A 246 -5.04 -1.09 -29.55
N ASN A 247 -4.21 -0.05 -29.73
CA ASN A 247 -2.79 -0.09 -29.40
C ASN A 247 -2.57 -0.16 -27.86
N ALA A 248 -3.37 0.54 -27.06
CA ALA A 248 -3.32 0.47 -25.61
C ALA A 248 -3.66 -0.91 -25.08
N VAL A 249 -4.69 -1.56 -25.63
CA VAL A 249 -5.07 -2.96 -25.31
C VAL A 249 -3.96 -3.92 -25.75
N GLY A 250 -3.40 -3.75 -26.95
CA GLY A 250 -2.29 -4.56 -27.46
C GLY A 250 -1.07 -4.48 -26.53
N LEU A 251 -0.66 -3.28 -26.12
CA LEU A 251 0.46 -3.10 -25.17
C LEU A 251 0.16 -3.77 -23.81
N SER A 252 -1.07 -3.61 -23.30
CA SER A 252 -1.47 -4.25 -22.05
C SER A 252 -1.39 -5.78 -22.14
N ALA A 253 -1.84 -6.37 -23.25
CA ALA A 253 -1.78 -7.80 -23.48
C ALA A 253 -0.33 -8.32 -23.58
N ILE A 254 0.55 -7.56 -24.25
CA ILE A 254 1.97 -7.89 -24.33
C ILE A 254 2.62 -7.86 -22.94
N LEU A 255 2.40 -6.80 -22.17
CA LEU A 255 2.97 -6.66 -20.83
C LEU A 255 2.48 -7.78 -19.90
N PHE A 256 1.18 -8.10 -19.92
CA PHE A 256 0.62 -9.18 -19.10
C PHE A 256 1.21 -10.55 -19.50
N THR A 257 1.39 -10.81 -20.80
CA THR A 257 2.00 -12.06 -21.28
C THR A 257 3.46 -12.17 -20.82
N LEU A 258 4.21 -11.07 -20.93
CA LEU A 258 5.61 -11.02 -20.48
C LEU A 258 5.72 -11.20 -18.95
N TYR A 259 4.87 -10.51 -18.17
CA TYR A 259 4.87 -10.64 -16.71
C TYR A 259 4.50 -12.06 -16.27
N PHE A 260 3.51 -12.66 -16.92
CA PHE A 260 3.08 -14.02 -16.61
C PHE A 260 4.17 -15.03 -16.96
N GLY A 261 4.74 -14.97 -18.16
CA GLY A 261 5.81 -15.87 -18.63
C GLY A 261 7.08 -15.74 -17.77
N ALA A 262 7.54 -14.50 -17.52
CA ALA A 262 8.70 -14.24 -16.67
C ALA A 262 8.47 -14.72 -15.22
N GLY A 263 7.26 -14.54 -14.69
CA GLY A 263 6.89 -15.01 -13.36
C GLY A 263 6.88 -16.53 -13.24
N LEU A 264 6.37 -17.24 -14.25
CA LEU A 264 6.43 -18.72 -14.28
C LEU A 264 7.89 -19.21 -14.32
N LEU A 265 8.75 -18.60 -15.12
CA LEU A 265 10.18 -18.92 -15.16
C LEU A 265 10.86 -18.66 -13.81
N ALA A 266 10.55 -17.53 -13.16
CA ALA A 266 11.09 -17.21 -11.85
C ALA A 266 10.54 -18.17 -10.76
N LEU A 267 9.28 -18.59 -10.87
CA LEU A 267 8.71 -19.60 -9.98
C LEU A 267 9.40 -20.97 -10.14
N ALA A 268 9.61 -21.42 -11.37
CA ALA A 268 10.35 -22.64 -11.65
C ALA A 268 11.80 -22.57 -11.11
N ALA A 269 12.49 -21.43 -11.28
CA ALA A 269 13.81 -21.22 -10.72
C ALA A 269 13.81 -21.21 -9.18
N LEU A 270 12.77 -20.64 -8.55
CA LEU A 270 12.61 -20.66 -7.10
C LEU A 270 12.37 -22.09 -6.57
N ILE A 271 11.51 -22.86 -7.23
CA ILE A 271 11.25 -24.26 -6.87
C ILE A 271 12.53 -25.10 -6.96
N ARG A 272 13.31 -24.95 -8.03
CA ARG A 272 14.60 -25.64 -8.20
C ARG A 272 15.62 -25.28 -7.10
N ARG A 273 15.52 -24.10 -6.50
CA ARG A 273 16.36 -23.65 -5.36
C ARG A 273 15.82 -24.06 -3.99
N GLY A 274 14.85 -24.95 -3.91
CA GLY A 274 14.25 -25.41 -2.65
C GLY A 274 13.02 -24.64 -2.19
N GLY A 275 12.42 -23.83 -3.09
CA GLY A 275 11.17 -23.10 -2.86
C GLY A 275 11.33 -21.83 -2.01
N ALA A 276 10.19 -21.24 -1.67
CA ALA A 276 10.14 -20.04 -0.84
C ALA A 276 10.54 -20.34 0.62
N LYS A 277 11.28 -19.42 1.23
CA LYS A 277 11.65 -19.52 2.65
C LYS A 277 10.39 -19.53 3.51
N LYS A 278 10.29 -20.54 4.37
CA LYS A 278 9.20 -20.61 5.37
C LYS A 278 9.45 -19.55 6.44
N LEU A 279 8.42 -18.81 6.78
CA LEU A 279 8.45 -17.97 7.97
C LEU A 279 8.49 -18.87 9.20
N PRO A 280 9.30 -18.53 10.23
CA PRO A 280 9.34 -19.30 11.46
C PRO A 280 7.93 -19.37 12.04
N ARG A 281 7.51 -20.59 12.41
CA ARG A 281 6.27 -20.76 13.17
C ARG A 281 6.48 -20.08 14.52
N TYR A 282 5.67 -19.11 14.82
CA TYR A 282 5.67 -18.53 16.15
C TYR A 282 5.31 -19.65 17.15
N PRO A 283 6.06 -19.82 18.25
CA PRO A 283 5.71 -20.81 19.24
C PRO A 283 4.31 -20.48 19.77
N THR A 284 3.34 -21.17 19.23
CA THR A 284 1.93 -21.02 19.63
C THR A 284 1.75 -21.75 20.96
N ARG A 285 2.12 -21.12 22.07
CA ARG A 285 1.48 -21.46 23.32
C ARG A 285 0.00 -21.10 23.17
N LYS A 286 -0.85 -22.10 23.10
CA LYS A 286 -2.32 -22.19 23.30
C LYS A 286 -3.28 -20.99 23.04
N ASN A 287 -2.84 -19.81 22.65
CA ASN A 287 -3.68 -18.63 22.55
C ASN A 287 -3.49 -17.83 21.25
N ARG A 288 -3.87 -18.42 20.09
CA ARG A 288 -4.11 -17.61 18.88
C ARG A 288 -5.23 -16.58 19.10
N MET A 289 -6.30 -16.96 19.82
CA MET A 289 -7.39 -16.06 20.18
C MET A 289 -6.92 -14.86 21.01
N GLY A 290 -6.07 -15.07 22.00
CA GLY A 290 -5.63 -13.96 22.86
C GLY A 290 -4.90 -12.80 22.20
N ARG A 291 -4.34 -12.96 20.98
CA ARG A 291 -3.73 -11.86 20.22
C ARG A 291 -4.78 -11.02 19.49
N THR A 292 -5.70 -11.69 18.84
CA THR A 292 -6.82 -11.05 18.14
C THR A 292 -7.73 -10.32 19.15
N GLU A 293 -8.08 -10.96 20.26
CA GLU A 293 -8.83 -10.31 21.33
C GLU A 293 -8.11 -9.06 21.85
N ARG A 294 -6.78 -9.14 22.03
CA ARG A 294 -6.02 -8.03 22.58
C ARG A 294 -5.91 -6.84 21.63
N ILE A 295 -5.70 -7.06 20.34
CA ILE A 295 -5.68 -5.96 19.36
C ILE A 295 -7.08 -5.34 19.20
N LEU A 296 -8.13 -6.17 19.27
CA LEU A 296 -9.52 -5.72 19.21
C LEU A 296 -10.03 -5.15 20.54
N SER A 297 -9.32 -5.30 21.66
CA SER A 297 -9.61 -4.59 22.91
C SER A 297 -8.99 -3.18 22.96
N ALA A 298 -8.15 -2.80 22.01
CA ALA A 298 -7.50 -1.49 21.93
C ALA A 298 -8.47 -0.46 21.31
N PRO A 299 -9.04 0.48 22.08
CA PRO A 299 -10.17 1.30 21.63
C PRO A 299 -9.80 2.21 20.46
N VAL A 300 -8.60 2.81 20.44
CA VAL A 300 -8.20 3.69 19.37
C VAL A 300 -7.99 2.90 18.07
N PHE A 301 -7.42 1.69 18.16
CA PHE A 301 -7.26 0.82 16.99
C PHE A 301 -8.61 0.40 16.41
N VAL A 302 -9.54 -0.03 17.28
CA VAL A 302 -10.88 -0.47 16.84
C VAL A 302 -11.67 0.69 16.25
N PHE A 303 -11.63 1.86 16.88
CA PHE A 303 -12.28 3.05 16.36
C PHE A 303 -11.77 3.40 14.96
N MET A 304 -10.45 3.39 14.74
CA MET A 304 -9.88 3.64 13.44
C MET A 304 -10.20 2.55 12.41
N LEU A 305 -10.22 1.29 12.84
CA LEU A 305 -10.63 0.19 11.97
C LEU A 305 -12.09 0.33 11.51
N LEU A 306 -12.99 0.73 12.41
CA LEU A 306 -14.39 0.99 12.08
C LEU A 306 -14.55 2.18 11.12
N ILE A 307 -13.79 3.26 11.31
CA ILE A 307 -13.76 4.38 10.35
C ILE A 307 -13.32 3.89 8.97
N LEU A 308 -12.25 3.12 8.87
CA LEU A 308 -11.74 2.60 7.59
C LEU A 308 -12.77 1.69 6.89
N ILE A 309 -13.44 0.81 7.64
CA ILE A 309 -14.50 -0.04 7.10
C ILE A 309 -15.70 0.82 6.64
N LEU A 310 -16.10 1.79 7.44
CA LEU A 310 -17.20 2.68 7.10
C LEU A 310 -16.89 3.50 5.85
N THR A 311 -15.69 4.06 5.72
CA THR A 311 -15.28 4.80 4.51
C THR A 311 -15.31 3.91 3.27
N ALA A 312 -14.84 2.66 3.36
CA ALA A 312 -14.90 1.70 2.27
C ALA A 312 -16.34 1.34 1.86
N ILE A 313 -17.25 1.22 2.85
CA ILE A 313 -18.68 0.96 2.58
C ILE A 313 -19.34 2.19 1.95
N LEU A 314 -19.08 3.40 2.46
CA LEU A 314 -19.66 4.64 1.94
C LEU A 314 -19.22 4.91 0.49
N GLU A 315 -18.04 4.44 0.09
CA GLU A 315 -17.59 4.54 -1.31
C GLU A 315 -18.47 3.75 -2.29
N TYR A 316 -19.16 2.69 -1.81
CA TYR A 316 -20.10 1.93 -2.63
C TYR A 316 -21.33 2.77 -3.03
N PHE A 317 -21.72 3.75 -2.21
CA PHE A 317 -22.92 4.56 -2.41
C PHE A 317 -22.65 5.93 -3.07
N ARG A 318 -21.42 6.19 -3.47
CA ARG A 318 -21.02 7.38 -4.26
C ARG A 318 -21.19 7.14 -5.74
#